data_5b88dbd9bb6d5a96d0c459588b4ffa7a
#
_entry.id   5b88dbd9bb6d5a96d0c459588b4ffa7a
#
_cell.length_a   1.000
_cell.length_b   1.000
_cell.length_c   1.000
_cell.angle_alpha   90.00
_cell.angle_beta   90.00
_cell.angle_gamma   90.00
#
_symmetry.space_group_name_H-M   'P 1'
#
loop_
_entity.id
_entity.type
_entity.pdbx_description
1 polymer ?
#
loop_
_entity_poly.entity_id
_entity_poly.type
_entity_poly.pdbx_seq_one_letter_code
_entity_poly.pdbx_strand_id
1 'polypeptide(L)'
;LGYYMDDWAYVFYANLKGINSLQEMLTYDSRPYAAWLYMLGFNILGFKPIAWHIMSLLMHWGIVLLLWLLIRAVWPNRKIEAIQISLLFAVYPFFMIQPFPIAYTHIWFGFLAFNLSLLLMVWAIKVNTIKAITFTVLAMILEAAHLFTGEYFSGLEFIRVLFLWILISREEPIFSQKVKKVFLNWLPYLLVMGAFAYWRIIVFENPPEITRNSPVILQQLFT
;
A
#
# COMPACT_ATOMS: atom_id res chain seq x y z
N LEU A 1 -26.20 -6.17 -2.42
CA LEU A 1 -24.76 -6.00 -2.71
C LEU A 1 -24.49 -6.51 -4.11
N GLY A 2 -24.00 -5.63 -5.00
CA GLY A 2 -23.69 -5.91 -6.40
C GLY A 2 -22.29 -5.43 -6.75
N TYR A 3 -21.98 -5.43 -8.04
CA TYR A 3 -20.82 -4.76 -8.63
C TYR A 3 -21.21 -3.35 -9.03
N TYR A 4 -20.30 -2.39 -8.87
CA TYR A 4 -20.54 -1.00 -9.16
C TYR A 4 -19.45 -0.43 -10.07
N MET A 5 -19.85 0.43 -11.00
CA MET A 5 -18.93 1.19 -11.88
C MET A 5 -17.75 0.35 -12.40
N ASP A 6 -16.54 0.67 -11.95
CA ASP A 6 -15.29 0.07 -12.42
C ASP A 6 -15.16 -1.43 -12.12
N ASP A 7 -15.88 -1.97 -11.11
CA ASP A 7 -15.88 -3.41 -10.83
C ASP A 7 -16.29 -4.24 -12.06
N TRP A 8 -17.22 -3.71 -12.87
CA TRP A 8 -17.72 -4.39 -14.05
C TRP A 8 -16.64 -4.63 -15.11
N ALA A 9 -15.65 -3.74 -15.21
CA ALA A 9 -14.54 -3.93 -16.15
C ALA A 9 -13.75 -5.19 -15.78
N TYR A 10 -13.41 -5.38 -14.50
CA TYR A 10 -12.69 -6.56 -14.03
C TYR A 10 -13.51 -7.85 -14.21
N VAL A 11 -14.79 -7.80 -13.86
CA VAL A 11 -15.71 -8.94 -14.03
C VAL A 11 -15.86 -9.30 -15.51
N PHE A 12 -16.01 -8.31 -16.38
CA PHE A 12 -16.14 -8.50 -17.83
C PHE A 12 -14.88 -9.16 -18.42
N TYR A 13 -13.69 -8.62 -18.13
CA TYR A 13 -12.44 -9.18 -18.61
C TYR A 13 -12.24 -10.62 -18.09
N ALA A 14 -12.40 -10.85 -16.79
CA ALA A 14 -12.21 -12.15 -16.18
C ALA A 14 -13.21 -13.19 -16.70
N ASN A 15 -14.46 -12.80 -16.96
CA ASN A 15 -15.52 -13.74 -17.40
C ASN A 15 -15.43 -14.04 -18.90
N LEU A 16 -15.25 -13.02 -19.76
CA LEU A 16 -15.28 -13.22 -21.21
C LEU A 16 -13.93 -13.62 -21.82
N LYS A 17 -12.84 -13.07 -21.29
CA LYS A 17 -11.49 -13.34 -21.81
C LYS A 17 -10.70 -14.31 -20.92
N GLY A 18 -11.26 -14.69 -19.77
CA GLY A 18 -10.60 -15.53 -18.76
C GLY A 18 -9.77 -14.73 -17.77
N ILE A 19 -9.53 -15.30 -16.58
CA ILE A 19 -8.86 -14.64 -15.44
C ILE A 19 -7.45 -14.15 -15.82
N ASN A 20 -6.74 -14.86 -16.69
CA ASN A 20 -5.38 -14.49 -17.11
C ASN A 20 -5.35 -13.18 -17.93
N SER A 21 -6.45 -12.78 -18.56
CA SER A 21 -6.53 -11.52 -19.31
C SER A 21 -6.45 -10.28 -18.43
N LEU A 22 -6.63 -10.44 -17.11
CA LEU A 22 -6.42 -9.37 -16.14
C LEU A 22 -4.97 -8.87 -16.11
N GLN A 23 -4.00 -9.71 -16.48
CA GLN A 23 -2.60 -9.28 -16.64
C GLN A 23 -2.47 -8.25 -17.76
N GLU A 24 -3.10 -8.49 -18.91
CA GLU A 24 -3.11 -7.56 -20.03
C GLU A 24 -3.84 -6.26 -19.67
N MET A 25 -5.03 -6.36 -19.09
CA MET A 25 -5.83 -5.22 -18.66
C MET A 25 -5.06 -4.31 -17.69
N LEU A 26 -4.42 -4.90 -16.66
CA LEU A 26 -3.70 -4.13 -15.66
C LEU A 26 -2.34 -3.62 -16.14
N THR A 27 -1.72 -4.30 -17.11
CA THR A 27 -0.55 -3.76 -17.81
C THR A 27 -0.94 -2.52 -18.61
N TYR A 28 -2.07 -2.57 -19.30
CA TYR A 28 -2.63 -1.41 -20.00
C TYR A 28 -2.98 -0.27 -19.05
N ASP A 29 -3.52 -0.56 -17.87
CA ASP A 29 -3.80 0.44 -16.80
C ASP A 29 -2.54 0.87 -16.01
N SER A 30 -1.33 0.56 -16.54
CA SER A 30 -0.04 0.92 -15.95
C SER A 30 0.25 0.30 -14.57
N ARG A 31 -0.38 -0.84 -14.25
CA ARG A 31 -0.26 -1.57 -12.97
C ARG A 31 -0.02 -3.08 -13.17
N PRO A 32 1.02 -3.48 -13.95
CA PRO A 32 1.23 -4.88 -14.32
C PRO A 32 1.38 -5.81 -13.11
N TYR A 33 1.98 -5.31 -12.04
CA TYR A 33 2.20 -6.10 -10.83
C TYR A 33 0.97 -6.19 -9.90
N ALA A 34 -0.13 -5.48 -10.18
CA ALA A 34 -1.37 -5.68 -9.45
C ALA A 34 -2.15 -6.90 -9.90
N ALA A 35 -1.87 -7.43 -11.09
CA ALA A 35 -2.65 -8.49 -11.73
C ALA A 35 -2.75 -9.77 -10.89
N TRP A 36 -1.64 -10.19 -10.24
CA TRP A 36 -1.63 -11.39 -9.40
C TRP A 36 -2.69 -11.34 -8.29
N LEU A 37 -2.92 -10.16 -7.72
CA LEU A 37 -3.89 -9.97 -6.63
C LEU A 37 -5.31 -10.25 -7.12
N TYR A 38 -5.66 -9.74 -8.29
CA TYR A 38 -6.97 -9.95 -8.90
C TYR A 38 -7.15 -11.38 -9.40
N MET A 39 -6.13 -11.94 -10.04
CA MET A 39 -6.14 -13.34 -10.50
C MET A 39 -6.33 -14.28 -9.31
N LEU A 40 -5.62 -14.08 -8.22
CA LEU A 40 -5.80 -14.84 -6.99
C LEU A 40 -7.20 -14.64 -6.40
N GLY A 41 -7.67 -13.38 -6.36
CA GLY A 41 -9.00 -13.04 -5.88
C GLY A 41 -10.12 -13.75 -6.65
N PHE A 42 -10.10 -13.71 -7.98
CA PHE A 42 -11.10 -14.41 -8.81
C PHE A 42 -11.01 -15.92 -8.67
N ASN A 43 -9.82 -16.50 -8.51
CA ASN A 43 -9.67 -17.94 -8.28
C ASN A 43 -10.23 -18.39 -6.94
N ILE A 44 -10.14 -17.57 -5.88
CA ILE A 44 -10.61 -17.94 -4.53
C ILE A 44 -12.07 -17.53 -4.31
N LEU A 45 -12.44 -16.30 -4.68
CA LEU A 45 -13.75 -15.70 -4.38
C LEU A 45 -14.75 -15.91 -5.53
N GLY A 46 -14.24 -16.22 -6.74
CA GLY A 46 -15.04 -16.33 -7.96
C GLY A 46 -15.73 -15.01 -8.31
N PHE A 47 -16.90 -15.14 -8.97
CA PHE A 47 -17.72 -14.04 -9.45
C PHE A 47 -18.87 -13.69 -8.49
N LYS A 48 -18.70 -13.90 -7.17
CA LYS A 48 -19.73 -13.59 -6.17
C LYS A 48 -19.49 -12.23 -5.55
N PRO A 49 -20.33 -11.20 -5.80
CA PRO A 49 -20.10 -9.85 -5.28
C PRO A 49 -19.93 -9.83 -3.77
N ILE A 50 -20.74 -10.61 -3.04
CA ILE A 50 -20.70 -10.64 -1.57
C ILE A 50 -19.33 -11.07 -1.03
N ALA A 51 -18.64 -12.01 -1.68
CA ALA A 51 -17.32 -12.47 -1.26
C ALA A 51 -16.27 -11.36 -1.37
N TRP A 52 -16.32 -10.58 -2.45
CA TRP A 52 -15.44 -9.43 -2.65
C TRP A 52 -15.71 -8.30 -1.66
N HIS A 53 -16.98 -8.01 -1.36
CA HIS A 53 -17.35 -7.05 -0.30
C HIS A 53 -16.86 -7.47 1.08
N ILE A 54 -16.99 -8.75 1.42
CA ILE A 54 -16.46 -9.28 2.70
C ILE A 54 -14.94 -9.14 2.72
N MET A 55 -14.24 -9.48 1.64
CA MET A 55 -12.78 -9.36 1.55
C MET A 55 -12.32 -7.90 1.73
N SER A 56 -12.93 -6.94 1.03
CA SER A 56 -12.57 -5.52 1.16
C SER A 56 -12.84 -5.00 2.56
N LEU A 57 -13.93 -5.43 3.19
CA LEU A 57 -14.25 -5.08 4.58
C LEU A 57 -13.24 -5.67 5.56
N LEU A 58 -12.83 -6.92 5.37
CA LEU A 58 -11.78 -7.55 6.21
C LEU A 58 -10.44 -6.86 6.05
N MET A 59 -10.07 -6.44 4.83
CA MET A 59 -8.85 -5.64 4.61
C MET A 59 -8.94 -4.30 5.33
N HIS A 60 -10.07 -3.60 5.27
CA HIS A 60 -10.29 -2.36 6.00
C HIS A 60 -10.12 -2.56 7.52
N TRP A 61 -10.76 -3.57 8.09
CA TRP A 61 -10.61 -3.92 9.51
C TRP A 61 -9.17 -4.28 9.87
N GLY A 62 -8.49 -5.00 8.97
CA GLY A 62 -7.07 -5.30 9.13
C GLY A 62 -6.21 -4.04 9.21
N ILE A 63 -6.48 -3.04 8.37
CA ILE A 63 -5.78 -1.74 8.38
C ILE A 63 -6.04 -1.00 9.70
N VAL A 64 -7.29 -0.97 10.17
CA VAL A 64 -7.66 -0.36 11.47
C VAL A 64 -6.89 -1.02 12.62
N LEU A 65 -6.84 -2.35 12.64
CA LEU A 65 -6.09 -3.11 13.63
C LEU A 65 -4.58 -2.82 13.57
N LEU A 66 -4.00 -2.80 12.38
CA LEU A 66 -2.59 -2.48 12.19
C LEU A 66 -2.27 -1.04 12.62
N LEU A 67 -3.14 -0.08 12.33
CA LEU A 67 -3.00 1.30 12.80
C LEU A 67 -3.00 1.37 14.32
N TRP A 68 -3.95 0.68 14.98
CA TRP A 68 -3.97 0.59 16.43
C TRP A 68 -2.69 -0.02 17.00
N LEU A 69 -2.22 -1.14 16.44
CA LEU A 69 -0.98 -1.80 16.85
C LEU A 69 0.24 -0.88 16.64
N LEU A 70 0.29 -0.15 15.52
CA LEU A 70 1.37 0.78 15.20
C LEU A 70 1.43 1.93 16.21
N ILE A 71 0.29 2.58 16.51
CA ILE A 71 0.22 3.66 17.49
C ILE A 71 0.64 3.13 18.87
N ARG A 72 0.15 1.94 19.26
CA ARG A 72 0.52 1.27 20.51
C ARG A 72 2.01 0.90 20.57
N ALA A 73 2.58 0.51 19.43
CA ALA A 73 4.00 0.21 19.34
C ALA A 73 4.86 1.46 19.50
N VAL A 74 4.44 2.58 18.91
CA VAL A 74 5.19 3.86 19.00
C VAL A 74 4.95 4.56 20.33
N TRP A 75 3.70 4.60 20.83
CA TRP A 75 3.32 5.27 22.09
C TRP A 75 2.61 4.32 23.05
N PRO A 76 3.36 3.45 23.79
CA PRO A 76 2.77 2.41 24.65
C PRO A 76 1.83 2.93 25.74
N ASN A 77 2.09 4.16 26.23
CA ASN A 77 1.32 4.78 27.32
C ASN A 77 0.04 5.48 26.83
N ARG A 78 -0.16 5.64 25.53
CA ARG A 78 -1.31 6.32 24.91
C ARG A 78 -2.36 5.33 24.42
N LYS A 79 -2.91 4.51 25.33
CA LYS A 79 -3.84 3.43 25.01
C LYS A 79 -5.20 3.96 24.51
N ILE A 80 -5.73 4.96 25.18
CA ILE A 80 -7.05 5.53 24.89
C ILE A 80 -6.99 6.27 23.55
N GLU A 81 -5.98 7.10 23.35
CA GLU A 81 -5.77 7.85 22.11
C GLU A 81 -5.58 6.90 20.92
N ALA A 82 -4.88 5.78 21.10
CA ALA A 82 -4.72 4.75 20.07
C ALA A 82 -6.07 4.16 19.64
N ILE A 83 -6.95 3.86 20.60
CA ILE A 83 -8.31 3.35 20.31
C ILE A 83 -9.12 4.44 19.60
N GLN A 84 -9.12 5.67 20.11
CA GLN A 84 -9.88 6.79 19.53
C GLN A 84 -9.48 7.07 18.08
N ILE A 85 -8.16 7.16 17.80
CA ILE A 85 -7.65 7.40 16.46
C ILE A 85 -8.05 6.27 15.52
N SER A 86 -7.92 5.01 15.96
CA SER A 86 -8.25 3.85 15.13
C SER A 86 -9.76 3.75 14.87
N LEU A 87 -10.60 4.07 15.84
CA LEU A 87 -12.05 4.10 15.66
C LEU A 87 -12.49 5.26 14.73
N LEU A 88 -11.89 6.44 14.88
CA LEU A 88 -12.14 7.56 13.96
C LEU A 88 -11.74 7.18 12.54
N PHE A 89 -10.59 6.52 12.37
CA PHE A 89 -10.16 6.01 11.06
C PHE A 89 -11.16 4.98 10.51
N ALA A 90 -11.64 4.03 11.35
CA ALA A 90 -12.57 2.99 10.93
C ALA A 90 -13.90 3.53 10.38
N VAL A 91 -14.39 4.63 10.94
CA VAL A 91 -15.69 5.24 10.58
C VAL A 91 -15.56 6.50 9.73
N TYR A 92 -14.33 6.81 9.27
CA TYR A 92 -14.09 8.02 8.50
C TYR A 92 -14.92 8.03 7.20
N PRO A 93 -15.79 9.03 6.99
CA PRO A 93 -16.79 8.98 5.93
C PRO A 93 -16.21 9.11 4.52
N PHE A 94 -14.92 9.43 4.39
CA PHE A 94 -14.26 9.62 3.10
C PHE A 94 -13.78 8.32 2.44
N PHE A 95 -14.05 7.16 3.04
CA PHE A 95 -13.79 5.85 2.40
C PHE A 95 -14.82 5.53 1.31
N MET A 96 -14.91 6.43 0.31
CA MET A 96 -15.83 6.30 -0.82
C MET A 96 -15.50 5.12 -1.75
N ILE A 97 -14.31 4.52 -1.60
CA ILE A 97 -13.88 3.34 -2.36
C ILE A 97 -14.46 2.03 -1.81
N GLN A 98 -15.03 2.02 -0.60
CA GLN A 98 -15.57 0.82 0.04
C GLN A 98 -16.69 0.13 -0.78
N PRO A 99 -17.57 0.84 -1.51
CA PRO A 99 -18.58 0.21 -2.35
C PRO A 99 -18.05 -0.52 -3.58
N PHE A 100 -16.78 -0.29 -3.96
CA PHE A 100 -16.13 -0.88 -5.14
C PHE A 100 -15.14 -1.98 -4.72
N PRO A 101 -15.62 -3.18 -4.40
CA PRO A 101 -14.80 -4.17 -3.71
C PRO A 101 -13.72 -4.78 -4.62
N ILE A 102 -13.94 -4.81 -5.95
CA ILE A 102 -12.96 -5.35 -6.89
C ILE A 102 -11.99 -4.25 -7.33
N ALA A 103 -12.50 -3.19 -7.94
CA ALA A 103 -11.68 -2.16 -8.60
C ALA A 103 -10.59 -1.58 -7.69
N TYR A 104 -10.87 -1.43 -6.39
CA TYR A 104 -9.93 -0.86 -5.43
C TYR A 104 -9.25 -1.88 -4.51
N THR A 105 -9.31 -3.19 -4.84
CA THR A 105 -8.63 -4.24 -4.08
C THR A 105 -7.12 -3.94 -3.92
N HIS A 106 -6.47 -3.46 -4.95
CA HIS A 106 -5.04 -3.11 -4.92
C HIS A 106 -4.73 -1.95 -3.96
N ILE A 107 -5.65 -1.01 -3.77
CA ILE A 107 -5.50 0.09 -2.80
C ILE A 107 -5.63 -0.45 -1.38
N TRP A 108 -6.63 -1.29 -1.10
CA TRP A 108 -6.81 -1.93 0.20
C TRP A 108 -5.60 -2.79 0.57
N PHE A 109 -5.14 -3.62 -0.38
CA PHE A 109 -3.94 -4.43 -0.19
C PHE A 109 -2.71 -3.57 0.04
N GLY A 110 -2.50 -2.54 -0.78
CA GLY A 110 -1.36 -1.64 -0.67
C GLY A 110 -1.32 -0.96 0.69
N PHE A 111 -2.45 -0.48 1.18
CA PHE A 111 -2.52 0.18 2.48
C PHE A 111 -2.34 -0.78 3.66
N LEU A 112 -2.84 -2.01 3.54
CA LEU A 112 -2.61 -3.08 4.51
C LEU A 112 -1.11 -3.43 4.59
N ALA A 113 -0.47 -3.66 3.44
CA ALA A 113 0.95 -4.00 3.33
C ALA A 113 1.84 -2.86 3.84
N PHE A 114 1.51 -1.60 3.51
CA PHE A 114 2.19 -0.41 4.01
C PHE A 114 2.16 -0.33 5.54
N ASN A 115 0.98 -0.43 6.17
CA ASN A 115 0.86 -0.37 7.63
C ASN A 115 1.56 -1.53 8.33
N LEU A 116 1.48 -2.74 7.79
CA LEU A 116 2.19 -3.90 8.33
C LEU A 116 3.71 -3.74 8.19
N SER A 117 4.19 -3.23 7.07
CA SER A 117 5.60 -2.90 6.86
C SER A 117 6.11 -1.87 7.87
N LEU A 118 5.34 -0.80 8.14
CA LEU A 118 5.67 0.18 9.17
C LEU A 118 5.74 -0.45 10.57
N LEU A 119 4.78 -1.29 10.91
CA LEU A 119 4.73 -1.98 12.21
C LEU A 119 5.94 -2.89 12.40
N LEU A 120 6.31 -3.66 11.38
CA LEU A 120 7.49 -4.52 11.40
C LEU A 120 8.78 -3.71 11.54
N MET A 121 8.91 -2.57 10.86
CA MET A 121 10.03 -1.64 11.03
C MET A 121 10.12 -1.15 12.49
N VAL A 122 9.00 -0.75 13.09
CA VAL A 122 8.96 -0.31 14.50
C VAL A 122 9.36 -1.45 15.45
N TRP A 123 8.95 -2.68 15.18
CA TRP A 123 9.34 -3.83 15.97
C TRP A 123 10.81 -4.20 15.78
N ALA A 124 11.35 -4.06 14.56
CA ALA A 124 12.77 -4.34 14.28
C ALA A 124 13.72 -3.53 15.17
N ILE A 125 13.38 -2.27 15.47
CA ILE A 125 14.21 -1.41 16.34
C ILE A 125 14.20 -1.89 17.80
N LYS A 126 13.15 -2.61 18.23
CA LYS A 126 12.93 -2.98 19.64
C LYS A 126 13.42 -4.36 20.02
N VAL A 127 13.90 -5.14 19.06
CA VAL A 127 14.29 -6.53 19.29
C VAL A 127 15.76 -6.75 19.02
N ASN A 128 16.24 -7.95 19.36
CA ASN A 128 17.63 -8.35 19.16
C ASN A 128 17.97 -8.58 17.65
N THR A 129 19.26 -8.65 17.33
CA THR A 129 19.81 -8.62 15.97
C THR A 129 19.15 -9.58 14.98
N ILE A 130 18.96 -10.86 15.34
CA ILE A 130 18.38 -11.85 14.39
C ILE A 130 16.93 -11.52 14.07
N LYS A 131 16.10 -11.25 15.08
CA LYS A 131 14.70 -10.86 14.89
C LYS A 131 14.58 -9.51 14.18
N ALA A 132 15.49 -8.58 14.46
CA ALA A 132 15.54 -7.28 13.78
C ALA A 132 15.75 -7.44 12.29
N ILE A 133 16.72 -8.26 11.87
CA ILE A 133 16.97 -8.56 10.45
C ILE A 133 15.71 -9.19 9.81
N THR A 134 15.14 -10.21 10.47
CA THR A 134 13.91 -10.85 9.93
C THR A 134 12.78 -9.85 9.73
N PHE A 135 12.49 -9.01 10.73
CA PHE A 135 11.44 -8.00 10.62
C PHE A 135 11.75 -6.94 9.55
N THR A 136 13.00 -6.52 9.43
CA THR A 136 13.43 -5.58 8.38
C THR A 136 13.23 -6.18 6.99
N VAL A 137 13.67 -7.43 6.77
CA VAL A 137 13.50 -8.11 5.47
C VAL A 137 12.01 -8.27 5.13
N LEU A 138 11.19 -8.73 6.07
CA LEU A 138 9.74 -8.83 5.85
C LEU A 138 9.10 -7.46 5.57
N ALA A 139 9.53 -6.42 6.28
CA ALA A 139 9.06 -5.06 6.03
C ALA A 139 9.44 -4.54 4.64
N MET A 140 10.66 -4.83 4.16
CA MET A 140 11.11 -4.50 2.80
C MET A 140 10.29 -5.24 1.73
N ILE A 141 9.98 -6.52 1.94
CA ILE A 141 9.14 -7.30 1.02
C ILE A 141 7.74 -6.70 0.92
N LEU A 142 7.15 -6.32 2.05
CA LEU A 142 5.82 -5.68 2.09
C LEU A 142 5.84 -4.28 1.46
N GLU A 143 6.91 -3.53 1.66
CA GLU A 143 7.11 -2.23 1.01
C GLU A 143 7.19 -2.40 -0.51
N ALA A 144 8.00 -3.34 -1.00
CA ALA A 144 8.06 -3.66 -2.41
C ALA A 144 6.68 -4.10 -2.93
N ALA A 145 5.98 -4.97 -2.20
CA ALA A 145 4.67 -5.46 -2.60
C ALA A 145 3.67 -4.32 -2.78
N HIS A 146 3.59 -3.36 -1.85
CA HIS A 146 2.64 -2.25 -2.00
C HIS A 146 3.06 -1.24 -3.07
N LEU A 147 4.36 -0.91 -3.19
CA LEU A 147 4.86 0.05 -4.18
C LEU A 147 4.64 -0.47 -5.62
N PHE A 148 5.00 -1.73 -5.88
CA PHE A 148 4.84 -2.32 -7.20
C PHE A 148 3.39 -2.68 -7.55
N THR A 149 2.51 -2.86 -6.55
CA THR A 149 1.08 -3.07 -6.79
C THR A 149 0.34 -1.76 -7.12
N GLY A 150 0.81 -0.63 -6.56
CA GLY A 150 0.26 0.69 -6.87
C GLY A 150 0.99 1.81 -6.12
N GLU A 151 1.32 2.86 -6.85
CA GLU A 151 2.12 3.99 -6.38
C GLU A 151 1.43 4.92 -5.35
N TYR A 152 0.18 4.68 -4.99
CA TYR A 152 -0.66 5.59 -4.18
C TYR A 152 -0.05 6.00 -2.84
N PHE A 153 0.72 5.10 -2.24
CA PHE A 153 1.29 5.32 -0.90
C PHE A 153 2.78 5.66 -0.92
N SER A 154 3.39 5.86 -2.10
CA SER A 154 4.82 6.17 -2.23
C SER A 154 5.22 7.42 -1.47
N GLY A 155 4.38 8.47 -1.46
CA GLY A 155 4.62 9.68 -0.68
C GLY A 155 4.55 9.45 0.84
N LEU A 156 3.78 8.46 1.30
CA LEU A 156 3.69 8.13 2.73
C LEU A 156 4.92 7.38 3.26
N GLU A 157 5.79 6.87 2.40
CA GLU A 157 7.04 6.23 2.81
C GLU A 157 7.96 7.16 3.64
N PHE A 158 7.86 8.46 3.44
CA PHE A 158 8.58 9.44 4.26
C PHE A 158 8.12 9.48 5.73
N ILE A 159 6.94 8.96 6.06
CA ILE A 159 6.47 8.78 7.44
C ILE A 159 7.40 7.84 8.23
N ARG A 160 8.09 6.90 7.57
CA ARG A 160 9.10 6.04 8.19
C ARG A 160 10.16 6.85 8.93
N VAL A 161 10.66 7.91 8.29
CA VAL A 161 11.66 8.79 8.88
C VAL A 161 11.15 9.41 10.17
N LEU A 162 9.88 9.84 10.21
CA LEU A 162 9.28 10.41 11.41
C LEU A 162 9.18 9.39 12.55
N PHE A 163 8.73 8.17 12.27
CA PHE A 163 8.67 7.11 13.29
C PHE A 163 10.05 6.72 13.80
N LEU A 164 11.03 6.55 12.90
CA LEU A 164 12.41 6.29 13.26
C LEU A 164 12.97 7.41 14.14
N TRP A 165 12.72 8.65 13.75
CA TRP A 165 13.15 9.82 14.53
C TRP A 165 12.55 9.82 15.95
N ILE A 166 11.25 9.60 16.07
CA ILE A 166 10.56 9.56 17.36
C ILE A 166 11.12 8.46 18.26
N LEU A 167 11.34 7.25 17.72
CA LEU A 167 11.82 6.11 18.49
C LEU A 167 13.28 6.28 18.91
N ILE A 168 14.16 6.62 17.96
CA ILE A 168 15.60 6.77 18.20
C ILE A 168 15.87 7.98 19.09
N SER A 169 15.08 9.05 19.01
CA SER A 169 15.25 10.23 19.89
C SER A 169 15.02 9.96 21.36
N ARG A 170 14.37 8.85 21.72
CA ARG A 170 14.15 8.46 23.12
C ARG A 170 15.38 7.82 23.76
N GLU A 171 16.25 7.24 22.92
CA GLU A 171 17.41 6.46 23.38
C GLU A 171 18.72 7.20 23.11
N GLU A 172 18.76 8.04 22.08
CA GLU A 172 19.97 8.70 21.61
C GLU A 172 19.90 10.21 21.85
N PRO A 173 20.63 10.77 22.80
CA PRO A 173 20.63 12.22 23.08
C PRO A 173 21.47 13.03 22.09
N ILE A 174 22.51 12.43 21.50
CA ILE A 174 23.46 13.14 20.63
C ILE A 174 22.88 13.29 19.23
N PHE A 175 22.69 14.52 18.78
CA PHE A 175 22.03 14.84 17.51
C PHE A 175 22.67 14.16 16.29
N SER A 176 24.01 14.20 16.17
CA SER A 176 24.72 13.60 15.03
C SER A 176 24.57 12.07 14.98
N GLN A 177 24.62 11.40 16.15
CA GLN A 177 24.39 9.97 16.25
C GLN A 177 22.94 9.59 15.95
N LYS A 178 21.98 10.43 16.39
CA LYS A 178 20.57 10.27 16.08
C LYS A 178 20.33 10.30 14.57
N VAL A 179 20.83 11.32 13.87
CA VAL A 179 20.70 11.44 12.41
C VAL A 179 21.30 10.21 11.73
N LYS A 180 22.52 9.80 12.14
CA LYS A 180 23.19 8.61 11.58
C LYS A 180 22.35 7.34 11.80
N LYS A 181 21.83 7.12 13.01
CA LYS A 181 21.00 5.95 13.32
C LYS A 181 19.69 5.95 12.54
N VAL A 182 19.01 7.09 12.43
CA VAL A 182 17.79 7.23 11.64
C VAL A 182 18.08 6.90 10.18
N PHE A 183 19.12 7.45 9.59
CA PHE A 183 19.49 7.19 8.20
C PHE A 183 19.83 5.72 7.95
N LEU A 184 20.64 5.10 8.80
CA LEU A 184 21.01 3.69 8.66
C LEU A 184 19.81 2.74 8.79
N ASN A 185 18.85 3.03 9.67
CA ASN A 185 17.63 2.23 9.79
C ASN A 185 16.62 2.50 8.68
N TRP A 186 16.67 3.66 8.03
CA TRP A 186 15.84 3.98 6.88
C TRP A 186 16.43 3.47 5.56
N LEU A 187 17.74 3.31 5.47
CA LEU A 187 18.45 2.95 4.23
C LEU A 187 17.89 1.71 3.51
N PRO A 188 17.53 0.60 4.18
CA PRO A 188 16.94 -0.57 3.52
C PRO A 188 15.65 -0.22 2.74
N TYR A 189 14.80 0.59 3.32
CA TYR A 189 13.53 1.05 2.73
C TYR A 189 13.77 2.06 1.60
N LEU A 190 14.73 2.96 1.79
CA LEU A 190 15.14 3.90 0.74
C LEU A 190 15.65 3.17 -0.51
N LEU A 191 16.33 2.05 -0.35
CA LEU A 191 16.78 1.22 -1.48
C LEU A 191 15.61 0.58 -2.22
N VAL A 192 14.58 0.09 -1.51
CA VAL A 192 13.36 -0.45 -2.14
C VAL A 192 12.61 0.63 -2.89
N MET A 193 12.42 1.80 -2.25
CA MET A 193 11.76 2.95 -2.89
C MET A 193 12.56 3.43 -4.12
N GLY A 194 13.89 3.47 -4.05
CA GLY A 194 14.76 3.82 -5.17
C GLY A 194 14.67 2.82 -6.33
N ALA A 195 14.63 1.51 -6.03
CA ALA A 195 14.44 0.47 -7.02
C ALA A 195 13.07 0.58 -7.71
N PHE A 196 12.00 0.84 -6.94
CA PHE A 196 10.68 1.12 -7.48
C PHE A 196 10.67 2.36 -8.38
N ALA A 197 11.25 3.48 -7.92
CA ALA A 197 11.32 4.71 -8.68
C ALA A 197 12.11 4.53 -9.99
N TYR A 198 13.25 3.83 -9.93
CA TYR A 198 14.03 3.49 -11.12
C TYR A 198 13.21 2.68 -12.12
N TRP A 199 12.56 1.61 -11.65
CA TRP A 199 11.69 0.81 -12.50
C TRP A 199 10.55 1.64 -13.11
N ARG A 200 9.86 2.45 -12.29
CA ARG A 200 8.68 3.20 -12.72
C ARG A 200 9.01 4.31 -13.73
N ILE A 201 10.16 4.96 -13.57
CA ILE A 201 10.56 6.13 -14.40
C ILE A 201 11.35 5.70 -15.62
N ILE A 202 12.25 4.70 -15.47
CA ILE A 202 13.24 4.36 -16.50
C ILE A 202 12.84 3.10 -17.28
N VAL A 203 12.36 2.06 -16.58
CA VAL A 203 12.14 0.73 -17.18
C VAL A 203 10.72 0.57 -17.70
N PHE A 204 9.74 1.09 -16.97
CA PHE A 204 8.34 0.90 -17.32
C PHE A 204 7.89 1.90 -18.40
N GLU A 205 7.60 1.38 -19.59
CA GLU A 205 7.01 2.15 -20.68
C GLU A 205 5.49 2.14 -20.54
N ASN A 206 4.90 3.32 -20.38
CA ASN A 206 3.43 3.44 -20.41
C ASN A 206 2.92 3.10 -21.83
N PRO A 207 1.84 2.31 -21.93
CA PRO A 207 1.21 2.06 -23.22
C PRO A 207 0.87 3.39 -23.94
N PRO A 208 1.14 3.49 -25.24
CA PRO A 208 1.02 4.77 -25.99
C PRO A 208 -0.39 5.40 -25.96
N GLU A 209 -1.42 4.63 -25.68
CA GLU A 209 -2.81 5.08 -25.63
C GLU A 209 -3.22 5.69 -24.27
N ILE A 210 -2.40 5.57 -23.23
CA ILE A 210 -2.68 6.14 -21.88
C ILE A 210 -1.96 7.48 -21.67
N THR A 211 -1.63 8.21 -22.69
CA THR A 211 -1.24 9.60 -22.51
C THR A 211 -2.49 10.44 -22.18
N ARG A 212 -3.02 10.29 -20.97
CA ARG A 212 -4.04 11.17 -20.38
C ARG A 212 -3.64 12.65 -20.37
N ASN A 213 -2.39 12.94 -20.66
CA ASN A 213 -1.79 14.26 -20.81
C ASN A 213 -1.15 14.44 -22.19
N SER A 214 -1.76 13.89 -23.23
CA SER A 214 -1.27 14.18 -24.57
C SER A 214 -1.41 15.70 -24.81
N PRO A 215 -0.39 16.35 -25.38
CA PRO A 215 -0.47 17.77 -25.73
C PRO A 215 -1.65 18.10 -26.65
N VAL A 216 -2.22 17.09 -27.30
CA VAL A 216 -3.44 17.20 -28.12
C VAL A 216 -4.67 17.57 -27.26
N ILE A 217 -4.79 17.08 -26.02
CA ILE A 217 -5.91 17.46 -25.14
C ILE A 217 -5.79 18.93 -24.71
N LEU A 218 -4.59 19.40 -24.45
CA LEU A 218 -4.35 20.80 -24.13
C LEU A 218 -4.60 21.71 -25.36
N GLN A 219 -4.21 21.29 -26.55
CA GLN A 219 -4.53 22.03 -27.78
C GLN A 219 -6.02 22.07 -28.07
N GLN A 220 -6.77 20.99 -27.81
CA GLN A 220 -8.24 20.96 -28.03
C GLN A 220 -9.04 21.79 -27.02
N LEU A 221 -8.46 22.13 -25.85
CA LEU A 221 -9.09 23.02 -24.87
C LEU A 221 -8.96 24.51 -25.25
N PHE A 222 -8.07 24.84 -26.19
CA PHE A 222 -7.82 26.22 -26.63
C PHE A 222 -8.21 26.49 -28.09
N THR A 223 -8.84 25.55 -28.79
CA THR A 223 -9.50 25.69 -30.09
C THR A 223 -11.00 25.56 -29.97
#